data_eb1f198b84ce186458c76753af8ed003
#
_entry.id   eb1f198b84ce186458c76753af8ed003
#
_cell.length_a   1.000
_cell.length_b   1.000
_cell.length_c   1.000
_cell.angle_alpha   90.00
_cell.angle_beta   90.00
_cell.angle_gamma   90.00
#
_symmetry.space_group_name_H-M   'P 1'
#
loop_
_entity.id
_entity.type
_entity.pdbx_description
1 polymer ?
#
loop_
_entity_poly.entity_id
_entity_poly.type
_entity_poly.pdbx_seq_one_letter_code
_entity_poly.pdbx_strand_id
1 'polypeptide(L)'
;MKAKLKVIAALCHKAKLLIMDEPTSGLDVEARNEVLDILREYLAQDDEVSLLISSHISSDLEGLCDDIYLIDEGRLLLHEQTDELLDKYGVIKADEETFEKLEKDHILAYKKEKFGYSLFTDEKEYYKENHPDLIIENGNIDDLILIMTGGKKK
;
A
#
# COMPACT_ATOMS: atom_id res chain seq x y z
N MET A 1 10.53 -12.59 -19.52
CA MET A 1 10.99 -11.99 -20.81
C MET A 1 9.90 -11.21 -21.56
N LYS A 2 8.68 -11.73 -21.78
CA LYS A 2 7.62 -11.02 -22.54
C LYS A 2 7.11 -9.74 -21.87
N ALA A 3 6.94 -9.74 -20.54
CA ALA A 3 6.44 -8.55 -19.78
C ALA A 3 7.43 -7.38 -19.86
N LYS A 4 8.72 -7.61 -19.58
CA LYS A 4 9.76 -6.59 -19.71
C LYS A 4 9.82 -5.99 -21.12
N LEU A 5 9.68 -6.80 -22.16
CA LEU A 5 9.65 -6.29 -23.53
C LEU A 5 8.44 -5.40 -23.81
N LYS A 6 7.26 -5.71 -23.24
CA LYS A 6 6.06 -4.86 -23.38
C LYS A 6 6.26 -3.50 -22.71
N VAL A 7 6.84 -3.48 -21.51
CA VAL A 7 7.15 -2.23 -20.80
C VAL A 7 8.12 -1.39 -21.63
N ILE A 8 9.25 -1.96 -22.06
CA ILE A 8 10.22 -1.24 -22.89
C ILE A 8 9.57 -0.70 -24.18
N ALA A 9 8.74 -1.50 -24.85
CA ALA A 9 8.04 -1.06 -26.06
C ALA A 9 7.10 0.14 -25.78
N ALA A 10 6.39 0.14 -24.65
CA ALA A 10 5.54 1.26 -24.24
C ALA A 10 6.36 2.54 -23.99
N LEU A 11 7.52 2.44 -23.34
CA LEU A 11 8.42 3.55 -23.05
C LEU A 11 9.02 4.18 -24.33
N CYS A 12 9.26 3.36 -25.37
CA CYS A 12 9.78 3.86 -26.64
C CYS A 12 8.86 4.89 -27.34
N HIS A 13 7.58 4.93 -26.99
CA HIS A 13 6.63 5.91 -27.54
C HIS A 13 6.77 7.31 -26.93
N LYS A 14 7.54 7.48 -25.86
CA LYS A 14 7.74 8.76 -25.15
C LYS A 14 6.41 9.44 -24.80
N ALA A 15 5.44 8.64 -24.35
CA ALA A 15 4.14 9.15 -23.96
C ALA A 15 4.23 9.92 -22.64
N LYS A 16 3.51 11.04 -22.53
CA LYS A 16 3.40 11.81 -21.27
C LYS A 16 2.56 11.10 -20.21
N LEU A 17 1.66 10.21 -20.61
CA LEU A 17 0.87 9.37 -19.71
C LEU A 17 1.04 7.91 -20.12
N LEU A 18 1.52 7.12 -19.18
CA LEU A 18 1.61 5.66 -19.29
C LEU A 18 0.52 5.03 -18.43
N ILE A 19 -0.24 4.10 -18.99
CA ILE A 19 -1.24 3.32 -18.26
C ILE A 19 -0.83 1.86 -18.36
N MET A 20 -0.55 1.24 -17.22
CA MET A 20 -0.05 -0.14 -17.13
C MET A 20 -0.89 -0.95 -16.17
N ASP A 21 -1.42 -2.06 -16.67
CA ASP A 21 -2.17 -3.02 -15.88
C ASP A 21 -1.28 -4.22 -15.57
N GLU A 22 -0.98 -4.41 -14.26
CA GLU A 22 -0.18 -5.50 -13.71
C GLU A 22 1.16 -5.74 -14.47
N PRO A 23 2.01 -4.71 -14.69
CA PRO A 23 3.18 -4.85 -15.56
C PRO A 23 4.24 -5.83 -15.03
N THR A 24 4.25 -6.11 -13.73
CA THR A 24 5.20 -7.00 -13.05
C THR A 24 4.64 -8.39 -12.80
N SER A 25 3.36 -8.62 -13.08
CA SER A 25 2.70 -9.89 -12.83
C SER A 25 3.38 -11.07 -13.56
N GLY A 26 3.61 -12.16 -12.83
CA GLY A 26 4.24 -13.38 -13.35
C GLY A 26 5.74 -13.27 -13.62
N LEU A 27 6.39 -12.20 -13.14
CA LEU A 27 7.84 -12.07 -13.13
C LEU A 27 8.42 -12.66 -11.83
N ASP A 28 9.63 -13.22 -11.92
CA ASP A 28 10.45 -13.49 -10.74
C ASP A 28 10.94 -12.16 -10.11
N VAL A 29 11.48 -12.25 -8.89
CA VAL A 29 11.87 -11.07 -8.10
C VAL A 29 12.91 -10.20 -8.83
N GLU A 30 13.88 -10.82 -9.51
CA GLU A 30 14.95 -10.10 -10.21
C GLU A 30 14.38 -9.35 -11.43
N ALA A 31 13.63 -10.03 -12.29
CA ALA A 31 13.01 -9.41 -13.46
C ALA A 31 11.98 -8.33 -13.08
N ARG A 32 11.30 -8.50 -11.94
CA ARG A 32 10.38 -7.49 -11.40
C ARG A 32 11.10 -6.23 -10.99
N ASN A 33 12.17 -6.35 -10.21
CA ASN A 33 12.99 -5.21 -9.79
C ASN A 33 13.56 -4.46 -10.99
N GLU A 34 14.06 -5.17 -12.00
CA GLU A 34 14.55 -4.56 -13.23
C GLU A 34 13.46 -3.74 -13.96
N VAL A 35 12.21 -4.20 -13.98
CA VAL A 35 11.11 -3.45 -14.59
C VAL A 35 10.79 -2.20 -13.79
N LEU A 36 10.75 -2.30 -12.44
CA LEU A 36 10.51 -1.14 -11.57
C LEU A 36 11.62 -0.09 -11.69
N ASP A 37 12.88 -0.52 -11.77
CA ASP A 37 14.00 0.40 -11.97
C ASP A 37 13.92 1.13 -13.30
N ILE A 38 13.58 0.43 -14.39
CA ILE A 38 13.36 1.04 -15.71
C ILE A 38 12.23 2.09 -15.64
N LEU A 39 11.14 1.81 -14.92
CA LEU A 39 10.03 2.75 -14.76
C LEU A 39 10.45 3.99 -13.95
N ARG A 40 11.19 3.80 -12.83
CA ARG A 40 11.74 4.90 -12.03
C ARG A 40 12.68 5.79 -12.84
N GLU A 41 13.61 5.17 -13.58
CA GLU A 41 14.52 5.90 -14.45
C GLU A 41 13.78 6.70 -15.54
N TYR A 42 12.71 6.14 -16.08
CA TYR A 42 11.91 6.83 -17.09
C TYR A 42 11.16 8.03 -16.52
N LEU A 43 10.52 7.88 -15.36
CA LEU A 43 9.83 8.98 -14.65
C LEU A 43 10.79 10.10 -14.25
N ALA A 44 12.02 9.75 -13.84
CA ALA A 44 13.03 10.72 -13.44
C ALA A 44 13.61 11.56 -14.60
N GLN A 45 13.34 11.22 -15.87
CA GLN A 45 13.86 11.95 -17.02
C GLN A 45 13.04 13.21 -17.38
N ASP A 46 11.77 13.25 -17.03
CA ASP A 46 10.87 14.33 -17.41
C ASP A 46 9.71 14.44 -16.41
N ASP A 47 9.64 15.54 -15.69
CA ASP A 47 8.60 15.84 -14.68
C ASP A 47 7.18 15.94 -15.28
N GLU A 48 7.05 16.03 -16.60
CA GLU A 48 5.73 16.04 -17.27
C GLU A 48 5.18 14.62 -17.55
N VAL A 49 5.96 13.57 -17.27
CA VAL A 49 5.54 12.19 -17.45
C VAL A 49 4.77 11.69 -16.22
N SER A 50 3.64 11.04 -16.47
CA SER A 50 2.82 10.42 -15.43
C SER A 50 2.63 8.94 -15.71
N LEU A 51 2.58 8.14 -14.65
CA LEU A 51 2.33 6.70 -14.70
C LEU A 51 1.09 6.36 -13.86
N LEU A 52 0.10 5.74 -14.49
CA LEU A 52 -1.00 5.06 -13.82
C LEU A 52 -0.76 3.56 -13.90
N ILE A 53 -0.57 2.94 -12.76
CA ILE A 53 -0.24 1.52 -12.66
C ILE A 53 -1.24 0.79 -11.75
N SER A 54 -1.71 -0.40 -12.15
CA SER A 54 -2.36 -1.34 -11.26
C SER A 54 -1.38 -2.42 -10.83
N SER A 55 -1.43 -2.84 -9.57
CA SER A 55 -0.69 -3.98 -9.05
C SER A 55 -1.42 -4.60 -7.86
N HIS A 56 -1.33 -5.92 -7.71
CA HIS A 56 -1.68 -6.65 -6.51
C HIS A 56 -0.45 -6.90 -5.60
N ILE A 57 0.70 -6.39 -5.98
CA ILE A 57 1.95 -6.48 -5.24
C ILE A 57 2.24 -5.08 -4.68
N SER A 58 1.92 -4.86 -3.42
CA SER A 58 1.99 -3.56 -2.74
C SER A 58 3.39 -2.98 -2.73
N SER A 59 4.41 -3.81 -2.52
CA SER A 59 5.81 -3.37 -2.50
C SER A 59 6.29 -2.75 -3.83
N ASP A 60 5.63 -3.07 -4.95
CA ASP A 60 5.91 -2.43 -6.24
C ASP A 60 5.41 -0.99 -6.25
N LEU A 61 4.26 -0.75 -5.61
CA LEU A 61 3.63 0.56 -5.53
C LEU A 61 4.33 1.48 -4.54
N GLU A 62 4.69 0.96 -3.34
CA GLU A 62 5.38 1.73 -2.29
C GLU A 62 6.68 2.38 -2.78
N GLY A 63 7.39 1.70 -3.67
CA GLY A 63 8.66 2.20 -4.18
C GLY A 63 8.59 2.97 -5.50
N LEU A 64 7.38 3.15 -6.09
CA LEU A 64 7.23 3.73 -7.43
C LEU A 64 6.18 4.84 -7.49
N CYS A 65 5.13 4.78 -6.68
CA CYS A 65 3.95 5.64 -6.80
C CYS A 65 3.92 6.72 -5.71
N ASP A 66 3.60 7.95 -6.09
CA ASP A 66 3.38 9.07 -5.18
C ASP A 66 2.01 8.98 -4.49
N ASP A 67 0.99 8.48 -5.21
CA ASP A 67 -0.39 8.35 -4.75
C ASP A 67 -0.88 6.91 -4.85
N ILE A 68 -1.61 6.45 -3.83
CA ILE A 68 -2.22 5.13 -3.76
C ILE A 68 -3.74 5.25 -3.74
N TYR A 69 -4.40 4.49 -4.62
CA TYR A 69 -5.85 4.35 -4.68
C TYR A 69 -6.23 2.90 -4.40
N LEU A 70 -6.94 2.65 -3.29
CA LEU A 70 -7.49 1.33 -2.98
C LEU A 70 -8.92 1.24 -3.48
N ILE A 71 -9.16 0.32 -4.41
CA ILE A 71 -10.48 0.06 -5.00
C ILE A 71 -10.90 -1.37 -4.64
N ASP A 72 -12.11 -1.51 -4.08
CA ASP A 72 -12.73 -2.79 -3.79
C ASP A 72 -14.22 -2.74 -4.16
N GLU A 73 -14.74 -3.81 -4.74
CA GLU A 73 -16.14 -3.94 -5.21
C GLU A 73 -16.64 -2.73 -6.03
N GLY A 74 -15.76 -2.12 -6.84
CA GLY A 74 -16.07 -0.95 -7.67
C GLY A 74 -16.21 0.36 -6.89
N ARG A 75 -15.75 0.41 -5.64
CA ARG A 75 -15.75 1.60 -4.80
C ARG A 75 -14.32 1.99 -4.44
N LEU A 76 -14.05 3.29 -4.43
CA LEU A 76 -12.83 3.83 -3.88
C LEU A 76 -12.92 3.78 -2.35
N LEU A 77 -12.08 2.97 -1.72
CA LEU A 77 -12.02 2.83 -0.26
C LEU A 77 -11.05 3.82 0.37
N LEU A 78 -9.94 4.11 -0.32
CA LEU A 78 -8.90 5.00 0.15
C LEU A 78 -8.24 5.70 -1.05
N HIS A 79 -7.86 6.96 -0.86
CA HIS A 79 -6.86 7.67 -1.65
C HIS A 79 -5.95 8.43 -0.68
N GLU A 80 -4.66 8.18 -0.76
CA GLU A 80 -3.65 8.83 0.09
C GLU A 80 -2.31 8.90 -0.65
N GLN A 81 -1.48 9.87 -0.29
CA GLN A 81 -0.08 9.92 -0.71
C GLN A 81 0.69 8.76 -0.07
N THR A 82 1.60 8.16 -0.81
CA THR A 82 2.35 6.98 -0.34
C THR A 82 3.14 7.28 0.93
N ASP A 83 3.83 8.41 0.98
CA ASP A 83 4.62 8.82 2.15
C ASP A 83 3.73 9.06 3.38
N GLU A 84 2.59 9.74 3.21
CA GLU A 84 1.63 9.95 4.28
C GLU A 84 1.03 8.62 4.76
N LEU A 85 0.75 7.71 3.84
CA LEU A 85 0.25 6.39 4.18
C LEU A 85 1.24 5.63 5.06
N LEU A 86 2.52 5.59 4.68
CA LEU A 86 3.56 4.86 5.41
C LEU A 86 3.88 5.51 6.76
N ASP A 87 3.75 6.84 6.88
CA ASP A 87 4.06 7.57 8.10
C ASP A 87 2.89 7.63 9.09
N LYS A 88 1.69 7.90 8.61
CA LYS A 88 0.50 8.14 9.40
C LYS A 88 -0.17 6.87 9.91
N TYR A 89 -0.21 5.84 9.05
CA TYR A 89 -0.93 4.61 9.35
C TYR A 89 -0.08 3.60 10.14
N GLY A 90 -0.75 2.84 10.97
CA GLY A 90 -0.13 1.79 11.77
C GLY A 90 -1.05 0.60 12.02
N VAL A 91 -0.43 -0.53 12.36
CA VAL A 91 -1.12 -1.75 12.77
C VAL A 91 -0.84 -2.02 14.24
N ILE A 92 -1.87 -1.91 15.06
CA ILE A 92 -1.81 -2.22 16.49
C ILE A 92 -2.07 -3.70 16.67
N LYS A 93 -1.16 -4.41 17.33
CA LYS A 93 -1.35 -5.80 17.73
C LYS A 93 -1.85 -5.84 19.18
N ALA A 94 -3.04 -6.39 19.38
CA ALA A 94 -3.68 -6.44 20.68
C ALA A 94 -4.18 -7.87 21.00
N ASP A 95 -4.07 -8.27 22.25
CA ASP A 95 -4.80 -9.42 22.75
C ASP A 95 -6.28 -9.09 23.01
N GLU A 96 -7.08 -10.04 23.43
CA GLU A 96 -8.52 -9.85 23.65
C GLU A 96 -8.81 -8.81 24.74
N GLU A 97 -8.02 -8.83 25.83
CA GLU A 97 -8.20 -7.89 26.93
C GLU A 97 -7.86 -6.46 26.54
N THR A 98 -6.75 -6.27 25.85
CA THR A 98 -6.32 -4.97 25.31
C THR A 98 -7.32 -4.45 24.28
N PHE A 99 -7.80 -5.33 23.37
CA PHE A 99 -8.79 -4.97 22.36
C PHE A 99 -10.10 -4.46 22.96
N GLU A 100 -10.57 -5.06 24.07
CA GLU A 100 -11.81 -4.63 24.76
C GLU A 100 -11.66 -3.28 25.45
N LYS A 101 -10.47 -2.99 26.00
CA LYS A 101 -10.19 -1.76 26.76
C LYS A 101 -9.76 -0.58 25.90
N LEU A 102 -9.25 -0.85 24.68
CA LEU A 102 -8.71 0.16 23.81
C LEU A 102 -9.81 1.08 23.29
N GLU A 103 -9.57 2.40 23.37
CA GLU A 103 -10.38 3.38 22.67
C GLU A 103 -10.25 3.20 21.15
N LYS A 104 -11.39 3.08 20.47
CA LYS A 104 -11.44 2.76 19.05
C LYS A 104 -11.75 3.95 18.16
N ASP A 105 -11.61 5.18 18.67
CA ASP A 105 -12.04 6.40 17.94
C ASP A 105 -11.25 6.61 16.65
N HIS A 106 -9.98 6.26 16.65
CA HIS A 106 -9.07 6.32 15.49
C HIS A 106 -8.76 4.94 14.88
N ILE A 107 -9.60 3.94 15.12
CA ILE A 107 -9.50 2.62 14.48
C ILE A 107 -10.40 2.61 13.26
N LEU A 108 -9.80 2.48 12.07
CA LEU A 108 -10.49 2.44 10.79
C LEU A 108 -11.12 1.07 10.52
N ALA A 109 -10.39 0.01 10.86
CA ALA A 109 -10.83 -1.37 10.70
C ALA A 109 -10.07 -2.27 11.66
N TYR A 110 -10.60 -3.49 11.89
CA TYR A 110 -9.88 -4.50 12.67
C TYR A 110 -10.16 -5.91 12.16
N LYS A 111 -9.21 -6.80 12.40
CA LYS A 111 -9.31 -8.21 12.04
C LYS A 111 -8.96 -9.07 13.24
N LYS A 112 -9.79 -10.11 13.49
CA LYS A 112 -9.46 -11.14 14.51
C LYS A 112 -8.43 -12.10 13.91
N GLU A 113 -7.31 -12.22 14.58
CA GLU A 113 -6.24 -13.15 14.27
C GLU A 113 -6.32 -14.41 15.15
N LYS A 114 -5.41 -15.37 14.94
CA LYS A 114 -5.36 -16.59 15.75
C LYS A 114 -5.06 -16.32 17.23
N PHE A 115 -4.29 -15.28 17.51
CA PHE A 115 -3.78 -14.96 18.85
C PHE A 115 -4.06 -13.50 19.26
N GLY A 116 -5.21 -12.94 18.87
CA GLY A 116 -5.59 -11.57 19.21
C GLY A 116 -6.24 -10.83 18.04
N TYR A 117 -5.92 -9.55 17.93
CA TYR A 117 -6.50 -8.64 16.95
C TYR A 117 -5.40 -7.81 16.29
N SER A 118 -5.56 -7.54 14.99
CA SER A 118 -4.86 -6.51 14.27
C SER A 118 -5.81 -5.35 14.02
N LEU A 119 -5.48 -4.16 14.50
CA LEU A 119 -6.29 -2.95 14.34
C LEU A 119 -5.52 -1.97 13.47
N PHE A 120 -6.18 -1.42 12.47
CA PHE A 120 -5.61 -0.44 11.57
C PHE A 120 -6.04 0.97 12.00
N THR A 121 -5.06 1.84 12.19
CA THR A 121 -5.26 3.22 12.62
C THR A 121 -4.62 4.20 11.66
N ASP A 122 -5.25 5.37 11.50
CA ASP A 122 -4.71 6.55 10.81
C ASP A 122 -4.05 7.55 11.77
N GLU A 123 -3.94 7.19 13.05
CA GLU A 123 -3.34 8.03 14.10
C GLU A 123 -2.30 7.22 14.89
N LYS A 124 -1.30 6.69 14.17
CA LYS A 124 -0.23 5.86 14.76
C LYS A 124 0.47 6.54 15.94
N GLU A 125 0.81 7.82 15.80
CA GLU A 125 1.52 8.57 16.84
C GLU A 125 0.64 8.82 18.08
N TYR A 126 -0.66 9.08 17.90
CA TYR A 126 -1.60 9.18 19.01
C TYR A 126 -1.55 7.94 19.92
N TYR A 127 -1.60 6.75 19.32
CA TYR A 127 -1.56 5.51 20.10
C TYR A 127 -0.19 5.24 20.71
N LYS A 128 0.91 5.62 20.09
CA LYS A 128 2.26 5.51 20.67
C LYS A 128 2.41 6.40 21.91
N GLU A 129 1.89 7.62 21.86
CA GLU A 129 1.99 8.57 22.94
C GLU A 129 1.07 8.22 24.13
N ASN A 130 -0.16 7.82 23.86
CA ASN A 130 -1.16 7.58 24.89
C ASN A 130 -1.19 6.12 25.41
N HIS A 131 -0.63 5.19 24.66
CA HIS A 131 -0.60 3.76 24.99
C HIS A 131 0.79 3.15 24.73
N PRO A 132 1.81 3.52 25.51
CA PRO A 132 3.20 3.10 25.29
C PRO A 132 3.43 1.59 25.39
N ASP A 133 2.50 0.87 26.03
CA ASP A 133 2.57 -0.58 26.18
C ASP A 133 2.06 -1.35 24.93
N LEU A 134 1.48 -0.64 23.96
CA LEU A 134 0.99 -1.27 22.74
C LEU A 134 2.12 -1.58 21.76
N ILE A 135 2.02 -2.71 21.11
CA ILE A 135 2.87 -3.06 19.97
C ILE A 135 2.25 -2.45 18.72
N ILE A 136 2.91 -1.43 18.18
CA ILE A 136 2.46 -0.72 16.99
C ILE A 136 3.51 -0.89 15.90
N GLU A 137 3.15 -1.61 14.86
CA GLU A 137 3.96 -1.81 13.67
C GLU A 137 3.67 -0.70 12.66
N ASN A 138 4.65 -0.34 11.84
CA ASN A 138 4.38 0.51 10.69
C ASN A 138 3.44 -0.24 9.75
N GLY A 139 2.37 0.42 9.34
CA GLY A 139 1.49 -0.12 8.33
C GLY A 139 2.20 -0.20 6.98
N ASN A 140 1.93 -1.26 6.24
CA ASN A 140 2.27 -1.36 4.82
C ASN A 140 0.98 -1.46 4.00
N ILE A 141 1.09 -1.32 2.70
CA ILE A 141 -0.11 -1.35 1.83
C ILE A 141 -0.82 -2.71 1.90
N ASP A 142 -0.10 -3.84 2.07
CA ASP A 142 -0.71 -5.17 2.20
C ASP A 142 -1.57 -5.29 3.45
N ASP A 143 -1.08 -4.78 4.59
CA ASP A 143 -1.86 -4.75 5.83
C ASP A 143 -3.11 -3.89 5.68
N LEU A 144 -2.98 -2.73 5.04
CA LEU A 144 -4.10 -1.85 4.72
C LEU A 144 -5.15 -2.56 3.86
N ILE A 145 -4.74 -3.17 2.76
CA ILE A 145 -5.64 -3.92 1.87
C ILE A 145 -6.35 -5.02 2.65
N LEU A 146 -5.60 -5.84 3.37
CA LEU A 146 -6.13 -6.99 4.10
C LEU A 146 -7.17 -6.59 5.15
N ILE A 147 -6.92 -5.50 5.89
CA ILE A 147 -7.79 -5.02 6.95
C ILE A 147 -8.99 -4.27 6.36
N MET A 148 -8.80 -3.44 5.35
CA MET A 148 -9.88 -2.65 4.73
C MET A 148 -10.85 -3.52 3.92
N THR A 149 -10.39 -4.60 3.29
CA THR A 149 -11.23 -5.51 2.48
C THR A 149 -11.74 -6.70 3.27
N GLY A 150 -10.99 -7.22 4.24
CA GLY A 150 -11.34 -8.40 5.03
C GLY A 150 -11.69 -8.13 6.50
N GLY A 151 -11.47 -6.91 6.99
CA GLY A 151 -11.74 -6.50 8.36
C GLY A 151 -13.21 -6.15 8.62
N LYS A 152 -13.62 -6.21 9.89
CA LYS A 152 -14.91 -5.62 10.29
C LYS A 152 -14.72 -4.11 10.34
N LYS A 153 -15.43 -3.39 9.47
CA LYS A 153 -15.51 -1.93 9.55
C LYS A 153 -16.29 -1.52 10.80
N LYS A 154 -15.88 -0.42 11.39
CA LYS A 154 -16.55 0.21 12.55
C LYS A 154 -17.96 0.66 12.19
#